data_e460c9e12293500bc46ef0072eb26ce7
#
_entry.id   e460c9e12293500bc46ef0072eb26ce7
#
_cell.length_a   1.000
_cell.length_b   1.000
_cell.length_c   1.000
_cell.angle_alpha   90.00
_cell.angle_beta   90.00
_cell.angle_gamma   90.00
#
_symmetry.space_group_name_H-M   'P 1'
#
loop_
_entity.id
_entity.type
_entity.pdbx_description
1 polymer ?
#
loop_
_entity_poly.entity_id
_entity_poly.type
_entity_poly.pdbx_seq_one_letter_code
_entity_poly.pdbx_strand_id
1 'polypeptide(L)'
;MPIIDNLKLENDTILNADVCIVGAGMSGQIIASKIKNKKIIIIDSGDVNYNSTIQQLNDLDNRGLKLRTNHVNRVRQLGGSANLWANQLMLLEENEISKREWLDNNLEWPIDYNELKKNYEEIINEIFDKRFNNFDYFGFKKIEKYYSQLENEFINEK
;
A
#
# COMPACT_ATOMS: atom_id res chain seq x y z
N MET A 1 0.32 -20.50 -7.52
CA MET A 1 -1.11 -20.26 -7.29
C MET A 1 -1.78 -20.10 -8.64
N PRO A 2 -2.82 -20.88 -8.99
CA PRO A 2 -3.50 -20.71 -10.26
C PRO A 2 -4.33 -19.41 -10.24
N ILE A 3 -4.35 -18.71 -11.36
CA ILE A 3 -5.23 -17.57 -11.62
C ILE A 3 -6.41 -18.11 -12.41
N ILE A 4 -7.61 -17.83 -11.95
CA ILE A 4 -8.85 -18.28 -12.57
C ILE A 4 -9.60 -17.02 -13.03
N ASP A 5 -9.87 -16.96 -14.30
CA ASP A 5 -10.76 -15.94 -14.86
C ASP A 5 -12.21 -16.31 -14.52
N ASN A 6 -12.89 -15.45 -13.77
CA ASN A 6 -14.26 -15.70 -13.34
C ASN A 6 -15.25 -15.84 -14.50
N LEU A 7 -14.95 -15.25 -15.65
CA LEU A 7 -15.78 -15.39 -16.86
C LEU A 7 -15.75 -16.81 -17.44
N LYS A 8 -14.80 -17.64 -17.01
CA LYS A 8 -14.67 -19.05 -17.39
C LYS A 8 -15.31 -20.00 -16.39
N LEU A 9 -15.81 -19.49 -15.28
CA LEU A 9 -16.55 -20.27 -14.30
C LEU A 9 -18.03 -20.37 -14.74
N GLU A 10 -18.62 -21.53 -14.50
CA GLU A 10 -20.07 -21.69 -14.65
C GLU A 10 -20.80 -20.82 -13.61
N ASN A 11 -22.00 -20.37 -13.96
CA ASN A 11 -22.85 -19.67 -13.02
C ASN A 11 -23.11 -20.56 -11.79
N ASP A 12 -23.20 -19.95 -10.63
CA ASP A 12 -23.42 -20.64 -9.34
C ASP A 12 -22.30 -21.57 -8.91
N THR A 13 -21.09 -21.45 -9.50
CA THR A 13 -19.90 -22.18 -9.02
C THR A 13 -19.59 -21.79 -7.59
N ILE A 14 -19.52 -22.77 -6.70
CA ILE A 14 -19.14 -22.59 -5.30
C ILE A 14 -17.68 -23.02 -5.12
N LEU A 15 -16.86 -22.09 -4.67
CA LEU A 15 -15.47 -22.33 -4.31
C LEU A 15 -15.33 -22.34 -2.78
N ASN A 16 -14.69 -23.39 -2.24
CA ASN A 16 -14.48 -23.52 -0.82
C ASN A 16 -13.03 -23.18 -0.47
N ALA A 17 -12.82 -22.37 0.56
CA ALA A 17 -11.53 -22.03 1.13
C ALA A 17 -11.63 -21.82 2.63
N ASP A 18 -10.50 -21.91 3.34
CA ASP A 18 -10.42 -21.55 4.77
C ASP A 18 -10.40 -20.04 4.96
N VAL A 19 -9.81 -19.32 3.99
CA VAL A 19 -9.69 -17.86 4.02
C VAL A 19 -10.00 -17.30 2.64
N CYS A 20 -10.85 -16.27 2.61
CA CYS A 20 -11.12 -15.47 1.42
C CYS A 20 -10.58 -14.07 1.64
N ILE A 21 -9.70 -13.61 0.75
CA ILE A 21 -9.13 -12.25 0.75
C ILE A 21 -9.76 -11.50 -0.41
N VAL A 22 -10.35 -10.35 -0.13
CA VAL A 22 -10.91 -9.47 -1.15
C VAL A 22 -9.90 -8.38 -1.48
N GLY A 23 -9.39 -8.41 -2.70
CA GLY A 23 -8.37 -7.52 -3.22
C GLY A 23 -6.99 -8.18 -3.32
N ALA A 24 -6.48 -8.27 -4.55
CA ALA A 24 -5.14 -8.78 -4.85
C ALA A 24 -4.09 -7.66 -4.94
N GLY A 25 -4.32 -6.56 -4.24
CA GLY A 25 -3.32 -5.51 -4.04
C GLY A 25 -2.17 -5.99 -3.15
N MET A 26 -1.16 -5.16 -2.95
CA MET A 26 0.05 -5.50 -2.16
C MET A 26 -0.31 -6.07 -0.78
N SER A 27 -1.20 -5.41 -0.04
CA SER A 27 -1.61 -5.86 1.30
C SER A 27 -2.25 -7.25 1.28
N GLY A 28 -3.17 -7.50 0.34
CA GLY A 28 -3.84 -8.80 0.22
C GLY A 28 -2.85 -9.93 -0.10
N GLN A 29 -1.89 -9.66 -0.97
CA GLN A 29 -0.84 -10.61 -1.32
C GLN A 29 0.10 -10.90 -0.14
N ILE A 30 0.50 -9.88 0.62
CA ILE A 30 1.33 -10.04 1.82
C ILE A 30 0.60 -10.88 2.87
N ILE A 31 -0.66 -10.56 3.16
CA ILE A 31 -1.48 -11.33 4.10
C ILE A 31 -1.56 -12.79 3.66
N ALA A 32 -1.84 -13.03 2.38
CA ALA A 32 -1.90 -14.38 1.84
C ALA A 32 -0.58 -15.14 1.99
N SER A 33 0.56 -14.48 1.82
CA SER A 33 1.89 -15.09 1.95
C SER A 33 2.22 -15.51 3.40
N LYS A 34 1.65 -14.80 4.38
CA LYS A 34 1.88 -15.06 5.81
C LYS A 34 1.01 -16.18 6.37
N ILE A 35 -0.13 -16.45 5.77
CA ILE A 35 -1.02 -17.52 6.22
C ILE A 35 -0.45 -18.87 5.79
N LYS A 36 -0.21 -19.76 6.77
CA LYS A 36 0.32 -21.11 6.53
C LYS A 36 -0.77 -22.17 6.71
N ASN A 37 -0.64 -23.28 5.99
CA ASN A 37 -1.48 -24.46 6.14
C ASN A 37 -2.99 -24.21 5.98
N LYS A 38 -3.35 -23.22 5.16
CA LYS A 38 -4.74 -22.90 4.85
C LYS A 38 -4.93 -22.81 3.34
N LYS A 39 -6.11 -23.20 2.89
CA LYS A 39 -6.55 -22.96 1.51
C LYS A 39 -7.03 -21.52 1.42
N ILE A 40 -6.38 -20.73 0.59
CA ILE A 40 -6.67 -19.31 0.44
C ILE A 40 -7.24 -19.05 -0.95
N ILE A 41 -8.30 -18.26 -1.02
CA ILE A 41 -8.80 -17.67 -2.26
C ILE A 41 -8.62 -16.17 -2.16
N ILE A 42 -8.06 -15.57 -3.20
CA ILE A 42 -8.02 -14.11 -3.36
C ILE A 42 -8.97 -13.75 -4.48
N ILE A 43 -9.90 -12.84 -4.21
CA ILE A 43 -10.87 -12.32 -5.18
C ILE A 43 -10.47 -10.90 -5.52
N ASP A 44 -10.31 -10.59 -6.80
CA ASP A 44 -10.04 -9.25 -7.28
C ASP A 44 -10.97 -8.88 -8.42
N SER A 45 -11.26 -7.60 -8.54
CA SER A 45 -12.08 -7.06 -9.63
C SER A 45 -11.26 -6.66 -10.85
N GLY A 46 -9.93 -6.71 -10.73
CA GLY A 46 -8.99 -6.39 -11.81
C GLY A 46 -8.61 -7.62 -12.62
N ASP A 47 -8.05 -7.38 -13.77
CA ASP A 47 -7.41 -8.40 -14.61
C ASP A 47 -5.91 -8.50 -14.27
N VAL A 48 -5.23 -9.49 -14.81
CA VAL A 48 -3.76 -9.61 -14.73
C VAL A 48 -3.09 -8.42 -15.39
N ASN A 49 -3.62 -7.97 -16.51
CA ASN A 49 -3.14 -6.80 -17.24
C ASN A 49 -4.09 -5.61 -17.10
N TYR A 50 -3.59 -4.43 -17.41
CA TYR A 50 -4.42 -3.23 -17.43
C TYR A 50 -5.55 -3.38 -18.47
N ASN A 51 -6.78 -3.16 -18.02
CA ASN A 51 -7.99 -3.24 -18.86
C ASN A 51 -8.79 -1.96 -18.66
N SER A 52 -8.88 -1.14 -19.71
CA SER A 52 -9.54 0.17 -19.65
C SER A 52 -11.03 0.09 -19.31
N THR A 53 -11.70 -0.96 -19.73
CA THR A 53 -13.13 -1.17 -19.42
C THR A 53 -13.33 -1.43 -17.93
N ILE A 54 -12.46 -2.23 -17.32
CA ILE A 54 -12.51 -2.50 -15.88
C ILE A 54 -12.23 -1.23 -15.07
N GLN A 55 -11.35 -0.34 -15.56
CA GLN A 55 -11.05 0.91 -14.86
C GLN A 55 -12.27 1.84 -14.75
N GLN A 56 -13.24 1.74 -15.63
CA GLN A 56 -14.50 2.53 -15.54
C GLN A 56 -15.25 2.26 -14.23
N LEU A 57 -15.05 1.12 -13.59
CA LEU A 57 -15.58 0.84 -12.25
C LEU A 57 -14.98 1.74 -11.15
N ASN A 58 -13.93 2.50 -11.45
CA ASN A 58 -13.34 3.49 -10.56
C ASN A 58 -13.94 4.89 -10.77
N ASP A 59 -14.83 5.07 -11.73
CA ASP A 59 -15.40 6.38 -12.02
C ASP A 59 -16.28 6.85 -10.87
N LEU A 60 -16.11 8.11 -10.51
CA LEU A 60 -16.85 8.78 -9.45
C LEU A 60 -17.48 10.06 -9.99
N ASP A 61 -18.69 10.35 -9.53
CA ASP A 61 -19.32 11.65 -9.71
C ASP A 61 -18.67 12.66 -8.74
N ASN A 62 -17.79 13.49 -9.29
CA ASN A 62 -17.09 14.53 -8.52
C ASN A 62 -17.98 15.77 -8.38
N ARG A 63 -18.46 16.04 -7.15
CA ARG A 63 -19.17 17.27 -6.80
C ARG A 63 -18.27 18.19 -5.98
N GLY A 64 -18.16 19.45 -6.39
CA GLY A 64 -17.32 20.45 -5.74
C GLY A 64 -15.94 20.60 -6.40
N LEU A 65 -14.86 20.63 -5.63
CA LEU A 65 -13.50 20.72 -6.14
C LEU A 65 -13.17 19.51 -7.01
N LYS A 66 -12.71 19.77 -8.24
CA LYS A 66 -12.30 18.71 -9.16
C LYS A 66 -11.07 17.97 -8.57
N LEU A 67 -11.29 16.74 -8.16
CA LEU A 67 -10.19 15.82 -7.88
C LEU A 67 -9.60 15.31 -9.21
N ARG A 68 -8.33 14.92 -9.18
CA ARG A 68 -7.73 14.20 -10.31
C ARG A 68 -8.55 12.95 -10.59
N THR A 69 -8.68 12.61 -11.87
CA THR A 69 -9.43 11.43 -12.30
C THR A 69 -8.94 10.18 -11.57
N ASN A 70 -9.89 9.34 -11.19
CA ASN A 70 -9.63 8.14 -10.37
C ASN A 70 -8.68 7.13 -11.01
N HIS A 71 -8.51 7.19 -12.34
CA HIS A 71 -7.57 6.34 -13.07
C HIS A 71 -6.09 6.69 -12.85
N VAL A 72 -5.79 7.84 -12.24
CA VAL A 72 -4.40 8.29 -11.98
C VAL A 72 -3.87 7.75 -10.65
N ASN A 73 -4.75 7.49 -9.69
CA ASN A 73 -4.36 7.12 -8.31
C ASN A 73 -4.90 5.77 -7.86
N ARG A 74 -5.67 5.09 -8.67
CA ARG A 74 -6.20 3.74 -8.42
C ARG A 74 -6.15 2.93 -9.70
N VAL A 75 -5.84 1.66 -9.56
CA VAL A 75 -5.94 0.71 -10.68
C VAL A 75 -6.55 -0.60 -10.19
N ARG A 76 -7.50 -1.10 -10.97
CA ARG A 76 -8.07 -2.45 -10.81
C ARG A 76 -7.27 -3.39 -11.69
N GLN A 77 -6.29 -4.02 -11.08
CA GLN A 77 -5.34 -4.94 -11.71
C GLN A 77 -4.70 -5.80 -10.64
N LEU A 78 -4.21 -6.96 -10.98
CA LEU A 78 -3.37 -7.75 -10.09
C LEU A 78 -2.19 -6.91 -9.58
N GLY A 79 -2.01 -6.84 -8.27
CA GLY A 79 -1.06 -5.92 -7.62
C GLY A 79 -1.67 -4.59 -7.19
N GLY A 80 -2.87 -4.25 -7.67
CA GLY A 80 -3.59 -3.04 -7.27
C GLY A 80 -2.86 -1.76 -7.62
N SER A 81 -3.09 -0.72 -6.85
CA SER A 81 -2.48 0.60 -7.05
C SER A 81 -0.95 0.63 -6.84
N ALA A 82 -0.36 -0.45 -6.34
CA ALA A 82 1.09 -0.61 -6.32
C ALA A 82 1.72 -0.61 -7.73
N ASN A 83 0.94 -0.88 -8.78
CA ASN A 83 1.39 -0.73 -10.16
C ASN A 83 1.60 0.74 -10.61
N LEU A 84 1.10 1.70 -9.83
CA LEU A 84 1.16 3.13 -10.15
C LEU A 84 2.19 3.89 -9.32
N TRP A 85 2.77 3.27 -8.32
CA TRP A 85 3.68 3.97 -7.42
C TRP A 85 5.10 4.06 -7.98
N ALA A 86 5.85 5.04 -7.52
CA ALA A 86 7.23 5.26 -7.93
C ALA A 86 8.25 4.53 -7.03
N ASN A 87 7.87 3.40 -6.44
CA ASN A 87 8.66 2.62 -5.47
C ASN A 87 9.13 3.43 -4.24
N GLN A 88 8.33 4.42 -3.84
CA GLN A 88 8.59 5.17 -2.62
C GLN A 88 7.81 4.55 -1.46
N LEU A 89 8.54 4.06 -0.47
CA LEU A 89 7.97 3.60 0.80
C LEU A 89 8.12 4.71 1.82
N MET A 90 7.03 5.08 2.47
CA MET A 90 7.05 6.00 3.59
C MET A 90 6.52 5.25 4.81
N LEU A 91 7.29 5.28 5.89
CA LEU A 91 6.84 4.79 7.18
C LEU A 91 5.99 5.88 7.84
N LEU A 92 4.95 5.48 8.54
CA LEU A 92 4.28 6.39 9.44
C LEU A 92 5.22 6.73 10.60
N GLU A 93 5.26 7.97 10.98
CA GLU A 93 5.98 8.42 12.17
C GLU A 93 5.12 8.23 13.43
N GLU A 94 5.77 8.25 14.59
CA GLU A 94 5.08 8.06 15.86
C GLU A 94 3.96 9.08 16.10
N ASN A 95 4.17 10.34 15.70
CA ASN A 95 3.18 11.41 15.82
C ASN A 95 1.96 11.21 14.89
N GLU A 96 2.08 10.39 13.84
CA GLU A 96 0.98 10.12 12.91
C GLU A 96 0.03 9.06 13.44
N ILE A 97 0.49 8.17 14.33
CA ILE A 97 -0.32 7.12 14.93
C ILE A 97 -0.76 7.42 16.36
N SER A 98 -0.06 8.35 17.03
CA SER A 98 -0.36 8.77 18.38
C SER A 98 -1.66 9.57 18.45
N LYS A 99 -2.15 9.73 19.69
CA LYS A 99 -3.30 10.56 19.99
C LYS A 99 -3.12 11.97 19.42
N ARG A 100 -4.13 12.44 18.72
CA ARG A 100 -4.15 13.78 18.10
C ARG A 100 -5.08 14.68 18.89
N GLU A 101 -4.54 15.63 19.62
CA GLU A 101 -5.29 16.52 20.50
C GLU A 101 -6.30 17.41 19.75
N TRP A 102 -6.07 17.66 18.45
CA TRP A 102 -6.99 18.45 17.62
C TRP A 102 -8.17 17.65 17.04
N LEU A 103 -8.24 16.35 17.31
CA LEU A 103 -9.37 15.51 16.93
C LEU A 103 -10.29 15.30 18.12
N ASP A 104 -11.58 15.60 17.95
CA ASP A 104 -12.58 15.61 19.01
C ASP A 104 -12.75 14.30 19.79
N ASN A 105 -12.27 13.18 19.31
CA ASN A 105 -12.54 11.86 19.88
C ASN A 105 -11.30 11.14 20.41
N ASN A 106 -10.19 11.82 20.68
CA ASN A 106 -8.96 11.18 21.15
C ASN A 106 -8.57 9.94 20.33
N LEU A 107 -8.79 10.00 19.02
CA LEU A 107 -8.51 8.89 18.13
C LEU A 107 -7.00 8.65 18.06
N GLU A 108 -6.62 7.45 18.42
CA GLU A 108 -5.27 6.92 18.26
C GLU A 108 -5.35 5.58 17.53
N TRP A 109 -4.27 5.16 16.92
CA TRP A 109 -4.20 3.83 16.35
C TRP A 109 -4.04 2.80 17.47
N PRO A 110 -4.77 1.67 17.44
CA PRO A 110 -4.70 0.63 18.47
C PRO A 110 -3.44 -0.25 18.28
N ILE A 111 -2.30 0.37 17.98
CA ILE A 111 -1.02 -0.32 17.77
C ILE A 111 0.11 0.51 18.36
N ASP A 112 1.05 -0.15 19.02
CA ASP A 112 2.28 0.45 19.50
C ASP A 112 3.24 0.78 18.35
N TYR A 113 3.88 1.94 18.42
CA TYR A 113 4.79 2.38 17.36
C TYR A 113 6.00 1.46 17.17
N ASN A 114 6.56 0.93 18.25
CA ASN A 114 7.71 0.02 18.14
C ASN A 114 7.30 -1.32 17.51
N GLU A 115 6.08 -1.78 17.79
CA GLU A 115 5.52 -2.96 17.13
C GLU A 115 5.31 -2.70 15.64
N LEU A 116 4.76 -1.54 15.27
CA LEU A 116 4.59 -1.14 13.88
C LEU A 116 5.94 -1.07 13.15
N LYS A 117 6.94 -0.45 13.76
CA LYS A 117 8.29 -0.34 13.21
C LYS A 117 8.93 -1.70 12.97
N LYS A 118 8.83 -2.61 13.93
CA LYS A 118 9.31 -3.99 13.78
C LYS A 118 8.63 -4.70 12.61
N ASN A 119 7.31 -4.56 12.47
CA ASN A 119 6.57 -5.15 11.35
C ASN A 119 7.01 -4.56 10.00
N TYR A 120 7.31 -3.27 9.93
CA TYR A 120 7.88 -2.66 8.74
C TYR A 120 9.22 -3.27 8.36
N GLU A 121 10.14 -3.41 9.31
CA GLU A 121 11.46 -4.00 9.08
C GLU A 121 11.35 -5.45 8.57
N GLU A 122 10.45 -6.25 9.15
CA GLU A 122 10.19 -7.62 8.70
C GLU A 122 9.67 -7.67 7.26
N ILE A 123 8.68 -6.85 6.93
CA ILE A 123 8.06 -6.83 5.60
C ILE A 123 9.05 -6.32 4.55
N ILE A 124 9.79 -5.29 4.86
CA ILE A 124 10.79 -4.73 3.94
C ILE A 124 11.88 -5.77 3.64
N ASN A 125 12.39 -6.43 4.65
CA ASN A 125 13.41 -7.48 4.48
C ASN A 125 12.89 -8.69 3.70
N GLU A 126 11.61 -8.97 3.76
CA GLU A 126 11.00 -10.10 3.06
C GLU A 126 10.66 -9.79 1.61
N ILE A 127 10.11 -8.60 1.34
CA ILE A 127 9.61 -8.21 0.01
C ILE A 127 10.73 -7.64 -0.86
N PHE A 128 11.58 -6.81 -0.25
CA PHE A 128 12.66 -6.18 -0.96
C PHE A 128 13.94 -6.99 -0.76
N ASP A 129 14.37 -7.66 -1.81
CA ASP A 129 15.63 -8.41 -1.86
C ASP A 129 16.76 -7.60 -1.17
N LYS A 130 17.70 -8.29 -0.52
CA LYS A 130 18.89 -7.71 0.12
C LYS A 130 19.66 -6.70 -0.73
N ARG A 131 19.46 -6.69 -2.03
CA ARG A 131 19.94 -5.64 -2.95
C ARG A 131 19.41 -4.25 -2.61
N PHE A 132 18.24 -4.17 -1.96
CA PHE A 132 17.64 -2.94 -1.48
C PHE A 132 18.05 -2.58 -0.04
N ASN A 133 18.79 -3.44 0.66
CA ASN A 133 19.35 -3.12 1.99
C ASN A 133 20.38 -1.99 1.95
N ASN A 134 20.89 -1.64 0.77
CA ASN A 134 21.68 -0.42 0.56
C ASN A 134 20.84 0.77 0.10
N PHE A 135 19.53 0.60 -0.06
CA PHE A 135 18.65 1.73 -0.11
C PHE A 135 18.63 2.33 1.30
N ASP A 136 19.35 3.42 1.45
CA ASP A 136 19.05 4.45 2.40
C ASP A 136 17.53 4.61 2.35
N TYR A 137 16.85 4.10 3.34
CA TYR A 137 15.41 3.77 3.38
C TYR A 137 14.47 4.81 2.82
N PHE A 138 14.91 5.89 2.24
CA PHE A 138 14.09 6.93 1.65
C PHE A 138 14.88 8.04 0.99
N GLY A 139 16.17 7.95 0.88
CA GLY A 139 16.94 9.17 0.64
C GLY A 139 16.76 10.19 1.79
N PHE A 140 16.08 9.79 2.92
CA PHE A 140 15.86 10.68 4.06
C PHE A 140 17.17 11.11 4.70
N LYS A 141 18.14 10.22 4.88
CA LYS A 141 19.48 10.63 5.32
C LYS A 141 20.14 11.57 4.32
N LYS A 142 19.85 11.44 3.04
CA LYS A 142 20.35 12.32 2.01
C LYS A 142 19.56 13.64 2.01
N ILE A 143 18.25 13.57 2.27
CA ILE A 143 17.38 14.73 2.45
C ILE A 143 17.67 15.44 3.76
N GLU A 144 17.79 14.74 4.90
CA GLU A 144 18.22 15.33 6.18
C GLU A 144 19.57 16.01 6.07
N LYS A 145 20.54 15.37 5.41
CA LYS A 145 21.83 15.98 5.14
C LYS A 145 21.71 17.22 4.26
N TYR A 146 20.83 17.22 3.28
CA TYR A 146 20.58 18.36 2.41
C TYR A 146 19.87 19.49 3.16
N TYR A 147 18.85 19.20 3.96
CA TYR A 147 18.18 20.19 4.80
C TYR A 147 19.10 20.74 5.88
N SER A 148 19.91 19.91 6.53
CA SER A 148 20.92 20.38 7.49
C SER A 148 21.98 21.27 6.84
N GLN A 149 22.32 21.04 5.58
CA GLN A 149 23.22 21.95 4.84
C GLN A 149 22.52 23.27 4.53
N LEU A 150 21.26 23.25 4.08
CA LEU A 150 20.47 24.47 3.83
C LEU A 150 20.27 25.27 5.13
N GLU A 151 19.92 24.64 6.24
CA GLU A 151 19.79 25.32 7.53
C GLU A 151 21.11 26.01 7.95
N ASN A 152 22.24 25.34 7.78
CA ASN A 152 23.55 25.93 8.08
C ASN A 152 23.92 27.09 7.14
N GLU A 153 23.54 27.02 5.88
CA GLU A 153 23.72 28.13 4.92
C GLU A 153 22.86 29.32 5.32
N PHE A 154 21.58 29.16 5.66
CA PHE A 154 20.69 30.23 6.11
C PHE A 154 21.08 30.83 7.47
N ILE A 155 21.71 30.09 8.36
CA ILE A 155 22.17 30.61 9.66
C ILE A 155 23.44 31.43 9.49
N ASN A 156 24.30 31.10 8.54
CA ASN A 156 25.56 31.77 8.32
C ASN A 156 25.46 33.04 7.44
N GLU A 157 24.30 33.27 6.81
CA GLU A 157 24.03 34.50 6.03
C GLU A 157 23.40 35.63 6.87
N LYS A 158 23.29 35.49 8.19
CA LYS A 158 22.87 36.55 9.14
C LYS A 158 24.01 37.03 9.99
#